data_bf6a44e58aa24d18ece4a7ad5f54c22e
#
_entry.id   bf6a44e58aa24d18ece4a7ad5f54c22e
#
_cell.length_a   1.000
_cell.length_b   1.000
_cell.length_c   1.000
_cell.angle_alpha   90.00
_cell.angle_beta   90.00
_cell.angle_gamma   90.00
#
_symmetry.space_group_name_H-M   'P 1'
#
loop_
_entity.id
_entity.type
_entity.pdbx_description
1 polymer ?
#
loop_
_entity_poly.entity_id
_entity_poly.type
_entity_poly.pdbx_seq_one_letter_code
_entity_poly.pdbx_strand_id
1 'polypeptide(L)'
;MYHFIVNAHSKTGKAAFLWEDVRKELNKSGVEYGYTITRYPGHATELARTITKESKEVVRIIALGGDGTVNEILNGIEDFSKVEFGYIPTGSGNDLARGLKMS
;
A
#
# COMPACT_ATOMS: atom_id res chain seq x y z
N MET A 1 11.67 -3.02 -5.90
CA MET A 1 11.05 -1.70 -5.69
C MET A 1 9.75 -1.85 -4.93
N TYR A 2 9.48 -0.93 -4.04
CA TYR A 2 8.21 -0.91 -3.30
C TYR A 2 7.14 -0.21 -4.12
N HIS A 3 5.93 -0.73 -4.07
CA HIS A 3 4.79 -0.07 -4.69
C HIS A 3 3.69 0.09 -3.66
N PHE A 4 3.37 1.34 -3.31
CA PHE A 4 2.37 1.65 -2.30
C PHE A 4 1.01 1.86 -2.97
N ILE A 5 0.01 1.18 -2.46
CA ILE A 5 -1.38 1.41 -2.87
C ILE A 5 -2.08 2.08 -1.69
N VAL A 6 -2.45 3.33 -1.88
CA VAL A 6 -2.91 4.21 -0.81
C VAL A 6 -4.39 4.52 -0.97
N ASN A 7 -5.17 4.18 0.02
CA ASN A 7 -6.56 4.62 0.09
C ASN A 7 -6.64 5.81 1.05
N ALA A 8 -6.71 7.01 0.48
CA ALA A 8 -6.78 8.24 1.26
C ALA A 8 -8.22 8.65 1.62
N HIS A 9 -9.20 7.86 1.21
CA HIS A 9 -10.61 8.15 1.46
C HIS A 9 -11.02 7.66 2.85
N SER A 10 -10.60 8.36 3.88
CA SER A 10 -11.09 8.11 5.23
C SER A 10 -11.95 9.27 5.65
N LYS A 11 -12.94 9.00 6.51
CA LYS A 11 -13.86 10.04 7.02
C LYS A 11 -13.13 11.13 7.78
N THR A 12 -11.98 10.83 8.33
CA THR A 12 -11.23 11.74 9.19
C THR A 12 -10.01 12.39 8.49
N GLY A 13 -9.72 11.97 7.27
CA GLY A 13 -8.53 12.45 6.56
C GLY A 13 -7.21 11.90 7.09
N LYS A 14 -7.24 11.03 8.06
CA LYS A 14 -6.03 10.49 8.69
C LYS A 14 -5.12 9.74 7.72
N ALA A 15 -5.74 9.04 6.76
CA ALA A 15 -4.96 8.27 5.78
C ALA A 15 -4.08 9.16 4.92
N ALA A 16 -4.58 10.33 4.53
CA ALA A 16 -3.80 11.27 3.73
C ALA A 16 -2.60 11.81 4.51
N PHE A 17 -2.80 12.17 5.77
CA PHE A 17 -1.72 12.64 6.63
C PHE A 17 -0.70 11.55 6.89
N LEU A 18 -1.15 10.35 7.15
CA LEU A 18 -0.28 9.21 7.38
C LEU A 18 0.59 8.95 6.15
N TRP A 19 -0.01 8.99 4.97
CA TRP A 19 0.73 8.78 3.73
C TRP A 19 1.82 9.84 3.55
N GLU A 20 1.52 11.10 3.85
CA GLU A 20 2.54 12.15 3.76
C GLU A 20 3.71 11.90 4.71
N ASP A 21 3.44 11.44 5.92
CA ASP A 21 4.50 11.10 6.87
C ASP A 21 5.35 9.94 6.37
N VAL A 22 4.72 8.92 5.82
CA VAL A 22 5.43 7.76 5.25
C VAL A 22 6.31 8.20 4.08
N ARG A 23 5.79 9.05 3.20
CA ARG A 23 6.55 9.57 2.07
C ARG A 23 7.80 10.31 2.52
N LYS A 24 7.69 11.14 3.53
CA LYS A 24 8.82 11.88 4.05
C LYS A 24 9.92 10.95 4.54
N GLU A 25 9.54 9.90 5.25
CA GLU A 25 10.51 8.92 5.74
C GLU A 25 11.18 8.15 4.59
N LEU A 26 10.41 7.77 3.58
CA LEU A 26 10.94 7.08 2.42
C LEU A 26 11.94 7.96 1.66
N ASN A 27 11.61 9.23 1.50
CA ASN A 27 12.49 10.18 0.81
C ASN A 27 13.78 10.40 1.57
N LYS A 28 13.72 10.47 2.90
CA LYS A 28 14.92 10.60 3.73
C LYS A 28 15.82 9.38 3.64
N SER A 29 15.22 8.21 3.51
CA SER A 29 15.95 6.94 3.48
C SER A 29 16.55 6.62 2.12
N GLY A 30 16.21 7.37 1.07
CA GLY A 30 16.69 7.11 -0.27
C GLY A 30 16.11 5.85 -0.90
N VAL A 31 14.99 5.36 -0.39
CA VAL A 31 14.35 4.14 -0.90
C VAL A 31 13.61 4.46 -2.19
N GLU A 32 13.79 3.61 -3.19
CA GLU A 32 13.00 3.71 -4.42
C GLU A 32 11.60 3.16 -4.19
N TYR A 33 10.60 3.91 -4.57
CA TYR A 33 9.23 3.47 -4.45
C TYR A 33 8.35 4.14 -5.50
N GLY A 34 7.25 3.45 -5.83
CA GLY A 34 6.16 4.04 -6.59
C GLY A 34 4.93 4.05 -5.72
N TYR A 35 3.93 4.83 -6.07
CA TYR A 35 2.67 4.80 -5.33
C TYR A 35 1.51 5.21 -6.23
N THR A 36 0.32 4.78 -5.83
CA THR A 36 -0.92 5.20 -6.47
C THR A 36 -1.97 5.41 -5.39
N ILE A 37 -2.67 6.52 -5.47
CA ILE A 37 -3.79 6.80 -4.57
C ILE A 37 -5.05 6.31 -5.26
N THR A 38 -5.80 5.43 -4.61
CA THR A 38 -7.00 4.87 -5.20
C THR A 38 -8.09 5.91 -5.35
N ARG A 39 -8.88 5.81 -6.43
CA ARG A 39 -9.89 6.80 -6.79
C ARG A 39 -11.33 6.28 -6.71
N TYR A 40 -11.51 4.97 -6.69
CA TYR A 40 -12.84 4.38 -6.72
C TYR A 40 -12.81 2.96 -6.16
N PRO A 41 -13.96 2.41 -5.76
CA PRO A 41 -14.01 1.03 -5.30
C PRO A 41 -13.53 0.07 -6.39
N GLY A 42 -12.69 -0.89 -5.99
CA GLY A 42 -12.11 -1.83 -6.94
C GLY A 42 -10.82 -1.36 -7.60
N HIS A 43 -10.45 -0.09 -7.45
CA HIS A 43 -9.23 0.44 -8.07
C HIS A 43 -7.98 -0.29 -7.54
N ALA A 44 -7.95 -0.58 -6.25
CA ALA A 44 -6.80 -1.29 -5.66
C ALA A 44 -6.65 -2.70 -6.24
N THR A 45 -7.76 -3.36 -6.56
CA THR A 45 -7.73 -4.68 -7.20
C THR A 45 -7.11 -4.59 -8.60
N GLU A 46 -7.52 -3.60 -9.37
CA GLU A 46 -6.96 -3.38 -10.71
C GLU A 46 -5.48 -3.07 -10.67
N LEU A 47 -5.07 -2.23 -9.72
CA LEU A 47 -3.67 -1.86 -9.56
C LEU A 47 -2.80 -3.07 -9.20
N ALA A 48 -3.26 -3.87 -8.25
CA ALA A 48 -2.52 -5.06 -7.84
C ALA A 48 -2.37 -6.05 -8.99
N ARG A 49 -3.43 -6.23 -9.76
CA ARG A 49 -3.39 -7.11 -10.93
C ARG A 49 -2.39 -6.62 -11.96
N THR A 50 -2.44 -5.34 -12.30
CA THR A 50 -1.55 -4.75 -13.29
C THR A 50 -0.09 -4.81 -12.85
N ILE A 51 0.18 -4.44 -11.61
CA ILE A 51 1.53 -4.44 -11.07
C ILE A 51 2.14 -5.83 -11.11
N THR A 52 1.36 -6.84 -10.70
CA THR A 52 1.86 -8.22 -10.65
C THR A 52 2.02 -8.83 -12.03
N LYS A 53 1.14 -8.49 -12.97
CA LYS A 53 1.24 -8.99 -14.34
C LYS A 53 2.44 -8.43 -15.10
N GLU A 54 2.70 -7.16 -14.91
CA GLU A 54 3.76 -6.49 -15.66
C GLU A 54 5.15 -6.75 -15.12
N SER A 55 5.24 -7.19 -13.88
CA SER A 55 6.54 -7.41 -13.26
C SER A 55 7.07 -8.79 -13.57
N LYS A 56 8.35 -8.84 -13.92
CA LYS A 56 9.06 -10.10 -14.15
C LYS A 56 9.75 -10.59 -12.89
N GLU A 57 9.85 -9.75 -11.89
CA GLU A 57 10.51 -10.03 -10.62
C GLU A 57 9.51 -9.94 -9.49
N VAL A 58 9.92 -10.36 -8.31
CA VAL A 58 9.10 -10.22 -7.10
C VAL A 58 8.86 -8.73 -6.85
N VAL A 59 7.60 -8.36 -6.66
CA VAL A 59 7.22 -6.99 -6.32
C VAL A 59 6.81 -6.91 -4.87
N ARG A 60 7.04 -5.74 -4.27
CA ARG A 60 6.62 -5.46 -2.91
C ARG A 60 5.47 -4.48 -2.95
N ILE A 61 4.30 -4.96 -2.56
CA ILE A 61 3.10 -4.13 -2.52
C ILE A 61 2.77 -3.82 -1.07
N ILE A 62 2.70 -2.54 -0.77
CA ILE A 62 2.36 -2.08 0.58
C ILE A 62 1.01 -1.38 0.52
N ALA A 63 0.07 -1.90 1.29
CA ALA A 63 -1.26 -1.31 1.40
C ALA A 63 -1.28 -0.27 2.51
N LEU A 64 -1.83 0.89 2.24
CA LEU A 64 -2.09 1.89 3.26
C LEU A 64 -3.57 2.22 3.23
N GLY A 65 -4.28 1.83 4.27
CA GLY A 65 -5.73 1.98 4.32
C GLY A 65 -6.33 1.08 5.37
N GLY A 66 -7.59 0.74 5.19
CA GLY A 66 -8.30 -0.18 6.06
C GLY A 66 -8.34 -1.60 5.50
N ASP A 67 -9.11 -2.45 6.17
CA ASP A 67 -9.26 -3.87 5.79
C ASP A 67 -9.80 -4.04 4.37
N GLY A 68 -10.66 -3.14 3.94
CA GLY A 68 -11.21 -3.17 2.59
C GLY A 68 -10.14 -3.00 1.52
N THR A 69 -9.16 -2.13 1.77
CA THR A 69 -8.05 -1.90 0.84
C THR A 69 -7.20 -3.16 0.72
N VAL A 70 -6.87 -3.78 1.86
CA VAL A 70 -6.12 -5.03 1.89
C VAL A 70 -6.85 -6.10 1.09
N ASN A 71 -8.14 -6.24 1.32
CA ASN A 71 -8.96 -7.24 0.65
C ASN A 71 -8.99 -7.03 -0.87
N GLU A 72 -9.15 -5.79 -1.31
CA GLU A 72 -9.12 -5.46 -2.74
C GLU A 72 -7.79 -5.83 -3.38
N ILE A 73 -6.69 -5.51 -2.71
CA ILE A 73 -5.36 -5.82 -3.23
C ILE A 73 -5.18 -7.34 -3.35
N LEU A 74 -5.52 -8.07 -2.31
CA LEU A 74 -5.37 -9.53 -2.32
C LEU A 74 -6.20 -10.18 -3.42
N ASN A 75 -7.37 -9.63 -3.70
CA ASN A 75 -8.22 -10.12 -4.79
C ASN A 75 -7.62 -9.90 -6.18
N GLY A 76 -6.72 -8.93 -6.30
CA GLY A 76 -6.05 -8.64 -7.58
C GLY A 76 -4.82 -9.48 -7.85
N ILE A 77 -4.27 -10.11 -6.82
CA ILE A 77 -3.06 -10.90 -6.94
C ILE A 77 -3.40 -12.32 -7.37
N GLU A 78 -2.95 -12.71 -8.55
CA GLU A 78 -3.20 -14.06 -9.06
C GLU A 78 -2.13 -15.06 -8.62
N ASP A 79 -0.88 -14.60 -8.51
CA ASP A 79 0.24 -15.44 -8.11
C ASP A 79 0.97 -14.81 -6.93
N PHE A 80 0.66 -15.30 -5.74
CA PHE A 80 1.23 -14.78 -4.51
C PHE A 80 2.73 -15.04 -4.37
N SER A 81 3.27 -15.99 -5.12
CA SER A 81 4.71 -16.27 -5.06
C SER A 81 5.53 -15.10 -5.61
N LYS A 82 4.91 -14.22 -6.37
CA LYS A 82 5.58 -13.06 -6.97
C LYS A 82 5.43 -11.79 -6.13
N VAL A 83 4.78 -11.86 -5.00
CA VAL A 83 4.44 -10.67 -4.22
C VAL A 83 4.88 -10.80 -2.78
N GLU A 84 5.60 -9.77 -2.30
CA GLU A 84 5.79 -9.56 -0.88
C GLU A 84 4.79 -8.49 -0.47
N PHE A 85 3.94 -8.79 0.48
CA PHE A 85 2.85 -7.91 0.86
C PHE A 85 3.08 -7.31 2.23
N GLY A 86 2.88 -5.99 2.35
CA GLY A 86 2.93 -5.28 3.62
C GLY A 86 1.68 -4.45 3.81
N TYR A 87 1.43 -4.05 5.03
CA TYR A 87 0.21 -3.33 5.37
C TYR A 87 0.48 -2.26 6.42
N ILE A 88 0.05 -1.05 6.14
CA ILE A 88 0.10 0.06 7.10
C ILE A 88 -1.35 0.43 7.42
N PRO A 89 -1.86 0.01 8.58
CA PRO A 89 -3.24 0.31 8.94
C PRO A 89 -3.43 1.78 9.30
N THR A 90 -4.57 2.33 8.91
CA THR A 90 -4.90 3.73 9.19
C THR A 90 -5.90 3.88 10.33
N GLY A 91 -6.29 2.77 10.96
CA GLY A 91 -7.34 2.75 11.96
C GLY A 91 -6.99 3.38 13.30
N SER A 92 -5.73 3.32 13.71
CA SER A 92 -5.31 3.94 14.97
C SER A 92 -3.86 4.40 14.87
N GLY A 93 -3.56 5.46 15.61
CA GLY A 93 -2.21 6.05 15.60
C GLY A 93 -1.14 5.14 16.16
N ASN A 94 -1.51 4.21 17.03
CA ASN A 94 -0.53 3.30 17.64
C ASN A 94 -0.04 2.22 16.68
N ASP A 95 -0.81 1.93 15.65
CA ASP A 95 -0.48 0.87 14.72
C ASP A 95 0.57 1.30 13.69
N LEU A 96 0.77 2.60 13.54
CA LEU A 96 1.76 3.12 12.59
C LEU A 96 3.16 2.57 12.86
N ALA A 97 3.59 2.61 14.11
CA ALA A 97 4.92 2.14 14.47
C ALA A 97 5.09 0.65 14.19
N ARG A 98 4.03 -0.12 14.41
CA ARG A 98 4.05 -1.55 14.12
C ARG A 98 4.11 -1.83 12.64
N GLY A 99 3.36 -1.07 11.85
CA GLY A 99 3.36 -1.22 10.40
C GLY A 99 4.73 -0.97 9.81
N LEU A 100 5.41 0.06 10.27
CA LEU A 100 6.75 0.38 9.81
C LEU A 100 7.80 -0.66 10.23
N LYS A 101 7.62 -1.29 11.38
CA LYS A 101 8.54 -2.32 11.85
C LYS A 101 8.38 -3.65 11.12
N MET A 102 7.23 -3.87 10.54
CA MET A 102 6.94 -5.11 9.83
C MET A 102 7.48 -5.11 8.41
N SER A 103 7.87 -3.99 7.91
CA SER A 103 8.35 -3.86 6.53
C SER A 103 9.79 -4.32 6.35
#